data_f0945cb98003d22222e71c4c4fd2e016
#
_entry.id   f0945cb98003d22222e71c4c4fd2e016
#
_cell.length_a   1.000
_cell.length_b   1.000
_cell.length_c   1.000
_cell.angle_alpha   90.00
_cell.angle_beta   90.00
_cell.angle_gamma   90.00
#
_symmetry.space_group_name_H-M   'P 1'
#
loop_
_entity.id
_entity.type
_entity.pdbx_description
1 polymer ?
#
loop_
_entity_poly.entity_id
_entity_poly.type
_entity_poly.pdbx_seq_one_letter_code
_entity_poly.pdbx_strand_id
1 'polypeptide(L)'
;MFGIVPDLIMAPGFSNDATVAAVLDAKAGSINGMFTGKALVDISAKTHTAAVQAKNSGTYTEKTILCWPNGTLGDLRFHGSTVEAGCLAETDTGNEGIPYESPSNKTVHIDGLCDDDGNTINLTYNQALVVDAAGICTFLNFMGGWTAWGNHTACYPKSTDVKDYFIPLSRMFDYVSNTLIKTFWSKLDKPMNRRLIDTILDSANIWLNGLVGAGYLLGARVEMLENENPLTSLMAGKIKLHVYMTPPSPAQEIDFVLEYDADYVTSALQS
;
A
#
# COMPACT_ATOMS: atom_id res chain seq x y z
N MET A 1 7.37 -7.83 -25.06
CA MET A 1 6.62 -7.44 -23.86
C MET A 1 5.99 -8.70 -23.29
N PHE A 2 6.19 -9.00 -22.00
CA PHE A 2 5.77 -10.30 -21.44
C PHE A 2 4.29 -10.36 -21.04
N GLY A 3 3.49 -9.30 -21.30
CA GLY A 3 2.07 -9.25 -20.92
C GLY A 3 1.79 -9.16 -19.42
N ILE A 4 2.84 -9.03 -18.61
CA ILE A 4 2.76 -8.93 -17.15
C ILE A 4 2.95 -7.47 -16.76
N VAL A 5 2.09 -6.99 -15.87
CA VAL A 5 2.22 -5.68 -15.22
C VAL A 5 2.60 -5.96 -13.77
N PRO A 6 3.83 -5.60 -13.33
CA PRO A 6 4.23 -5.79 -11.95
C PRO A 6 3.50 -4.79 -11.04
N ASP A 7 3.01 -5.25 -9.88
CA ASP A 7 2.44 -4.39 -8.85
C ASP A 7 3.51 -3.83 -7.93
N LEU A 8 4.59 -4.59 -7.73
CA LEU A 8 5.74 -4.23 -6.93
C LEU A 8 7.01 -4.27 -7.78
N ILE A 9 7.84 -3.24 -7.65
CA ILE A 9 9.18 -3.20 -8.26
C ILE A 9 10.22 -2.90 -7.18
N MET A 10 11.36 -3.55 -7.25
CA MET A 10 12.44 -3.36 -6.27
C MET A 10 13.82 -3.61 -6.89
N ALA A 11 14.84 -3.08 -6.24
CA ALA A 11 16.24 -3.32 -6.59
C ALA A 11 17.07 -3.50 -5.30
N PRO A 12 16.92 -4.66 -4.61
CA PRO A 12 17.60 -4.92 -3.35
C PRO A 12 19.13 -4.78 -3.51
N GLY A 13 19.78 -4.13 -2.56
CA GLY A 13 21.22 -3.85 -2.61
C GLY A 13 21.64 -2.67 -3.47
N PHE A 14 20.71 -2.06 -4.22
CA PHE A 14 20.97 -0.88 -5.05
C PHE A 14 20.02 0.28 -4.73
N SER A 15 18.85 0.00 -4.15
CA SER A 15 17.80 0.99 -3.92
C SER A 15 18.14 2.00 -2.81
N ASN A 16 19.15 1.74 -2.00
CA ASN A 16 19.73 2.69 -1.03
C ASN A 16 20.47 3.88 -1.68
N ASP A 17 20.79 3.79 -3.00
CA ASP A 17 21.25 4.94 -3.78
C ASP A 17 20.07 5.84 -4.16
N ALA A 18 20.18 7.13 -3.89
CA ALA A 18 19.09 8.10 -4.13
C ALA A 18 18.68 8.18 -5.63
N THR A 19 19.63 7.96 -6.55
CA THR A 19 19.36 7.98 -7.99
C THR A 19 18.53 6.76 -8.39
N VAL A 20 18.89 5.58 -7.87
CA VAL A 20 18.15 4.34 -8.11
C VAL A 20 16.76 4.43 -7.50
N ALA A 21 16.64 4.92 -6.27
CA ALA A 21 15.37 5.15 -5.59
C ALA A 21 14.44 6.07 -6.40
N ALA A 22 14.95 7.20 -6.91
CA ALA A 22 14.18 8.12 -7.74
C ALA A 22 13.71 7.49 -9.07
N VAL A 23 14.56 6.64 -9.68
CA VAL A 23 14.18 5.91 -10.91
C VAL A 23 13.10 4.88 -10.60
N LEU A 24 13.19 4.15 -9.49
CA LEU A 24 12.17 3.18 -9.07
C LEU A 24 10.83 3.89 -8.81
N ASP A 25 10.83 5.01 -8.07
CA ASP A 25 9.63 5.81 -7.80
C ASP A 25 8.96 6.28 -9.11
N ALA A 26 9.74 6.85 -10.02
CA ALA A 26 9.24 7.30 -11.33
C ALA A 26 8.70 6.14 -12.19
N LYS A 27 9.35 4.97 -12.14
CA LYS A 27 8.89 3.78 -12.89
C LYS A 27 7.64 3.16 -12.27
N ALA A 28 7.50 3.14 -10.95
CA ALA A 28 6.28 2.71 -10.28
C ALA A 28 5.09 3.62 -10.61
N GLY A 29 5.33 4.91 -10.77
CA GLY A 29 4.31 5.88 -11.20
C GLY A 29 3.87 5.75 -12.66
N SER A 30 4.70 5.14 -13.53
CA SER A 30 4.38 4.99 -14.96
C SER A 30 5.01 3.74 -15.54
N ILE A 31 4.37 2.60 -15.32
CA ILE A 31 4.77 1.32 -15.90
C ILE A 31 4.18 1.24 -17.31
N ASN A 32 5.06 1.20 -18.30
CA ASN A 32 4.66 1.15 -19.71
C ASN A 32 3.73 2.32 -20.14
N GLY A 33 3.82 3.45 -19.49
CA GLY A 33 3.09 4.68 -19.81
C GLY A 33 1.63 4.72 -19.37
N MET A 34 1.07 3.66 -18.78
CA MET A 34 -0.35 3.62 -18.40
C MET A 34 -0.66 2.89 -17.09
N PHE A 35 0.21 2.00 -16.64
CA PHE A 35 -0.01 1.24 -15.40
C PHE A 35 0.76 1.87 -14.25
N THR A 36 0.33 1.58 -13.03
CA THR A 36 0.97 2.04 -11.81
C THR A 36 1.20 0.89 -10.83
N GLY A 37 2.17 1.05 -9.95
CA GLY A 37 2.51 0.09 -8.90
C GLY A 37 3.26 0.76 -7.77
N LYS A 38 3.96 -0.02 -6.95
CA LYS A 38 4.79 0.49 -5.85
C LYS A 38 6.24 0.09 -6.02
N ALA A 39 7.13 1.00 -5.65
CA ALA A 39 8.56 0.74 -5.51
C ALA A 39 8.89 0.45 -4.05
N LEU A 40 9.58 -0.66 -3.78
CA LEU A 40 10.17 -0.92 -2.47
C LEU A 40 11.62 -0.48 -2.50
N VAL A 41 11.98 0.37 -1.55
CA VAL A 41 13.29 1.04 -1.49
C VAL A 41 13.90 0.87 -0.09
N ASP A 42 15.14 0.44 -0.05
CA ASP A 42 15.90 0.28 1.19
C ASP A 42 16.52 1.59 1.64
N ILE A 43 16.55 1.83 2.94
CA ILE A 43 17.30 2.92 3.57
C ILE A 43 18.57 2.33 4.18
N SER A 44 19.74 2.92 3.84
CA SER A 44 21.00 2.61 4.49
C SER A 44 21.17 3.48 5.73
N ALA A 45 21.08 2.87 6.91
CA ALA A 45 21.25 3.55 8.18
C ALA A 45 21.64 2.58 9.30
N LYS A 46 22.45 3.06 10.26
CA LYS A 46 22.89 2.26 11.43
C LYS A 46 21.97 2.42 12.64
N THR A 47 21.11 3.42 12.65
CA THR A 47 20.19 3.71 13.75
C THR A 47 18.84 4.19 13.22
N HIS A 48 17.79 4.03 14.03
CA HIS A 48 16.44 4.51 13.69
C HIS A 48 16.41 6.03 13.40
N THR A 49 17.18 6.82 14.15
CA THR A 49 17.27 8.28 13.93
C THR A 49 17.95 8.62 12.60
N ALA A 50 19.03 7.89 12.26
CA ALA A 50 19.71 8.05 10.98
C ALA A 50 18.81 7.63 9.79
N ALA A 51 17.98 6.60 9.95
CA ALA A 51 17.00 6.18 8.95
C ALA A 51 15.96 7.28 8.68
N VAL A 52 15.42 7.90 9.74
CA VAL A 52 14.50 9.05 9.63
C VAL A 52 15.16 10.25 8.96
N GLN A 53 16.43 10.54 9.28
CA GLN A 53 17.18 11.62 8.65
C GLN A 53 17.42 11.35 7.15
N ALA A 54 17.81 10.12 6.80
CA ALA A 54 17.99 9.70 5.40
C ALA A 54 16.71 9.87 4.60
N LYS A 55 15.57 9.42 5.14
CA LYS A 55 14.26 9.63 4.52
C LYS A 55 13.94 11.11 4.32
N ASN A 56 14.18 11.95 5.31
CA ASN A 56 13.87 13.38 5.25
C ASN A 56 14.75 14.15 4.26
N SER A 57 15.93 13.66 3.94
CA SER A 57 16.81 14.23 2.92
C SER A 57 16.45 13.80 1.49
N GLY A 58 15.67 12.72 1.34
CA GLY A 58 15.19 12.23 0.05
C GLY A 58 13.86 12.86 -0.37
N THR A 59 13.53 12.66 -1.64
CA THR A 59 12.21 13.04 -2.20
C THR A 59 11.51 11.79 -2.69
N TYR A 60 10.40 11.44 -2.08
CA TYR A 60 9.62 10.25 -2.38
C TYR A 60 8.15 10.63 -2.53
N THR A 61 7.44 9.87 -3.37
CA THR A 61 5.99 10.00 -3.58
C THR A 61 5.23 8.87 -2.88
N GLU A 62 3.92 8.84 -3.07
CA GLU A 62 3.06 7.75 -2.64
C GLU A 62 3.34 6.43 -3.40
N LYS A 63 4.20 6.47 -4.42
CA LYS A 63 4.60 5.28 -5.18
C LYS A 63 5.72 4.49 -4.52
N THR A 64 6.39 5.07 -3.51
CA THR A 64 7.49 4.41 -2.80
C THR A 64 7.05 3.90 -1.43
N ILE A 65 7.47 2.69 -1.09
CA ILE A 65 7.44 2.09 0.24
C ILE A 65 8.89 1.98 0.70
N LEU A 66 9.23 2.66 1.79
CA LEU A 66 10.59 2.66 2.36
C LEU A 66 10.71 1.56 3.40
N CYS A 67 11.81 0.81 3.36
CA CYS A 67 12.07 -0.31 4.24
C CYS A 67 13.41 -0.12 4.99
N TRP A 68 13.40 -0.39 6.29
CA TRP A 68 14.58 -0.38 7.17
C TRP A 68 14.26 -1.13 8.46
N PRO A 69 15.18 -1.92 9.04
CA PRO A 69 16.51 -2.32 8.55
C PRO A 69 16.45 -3.61 7.70
N ASN A 70 17.62 -4.25 7.46
CA ASN A 70 17.70 -5.56 6.85
C ASN A 70 17.29 -6.65 7.86
N GLY A 71 16.70 -7.74 7.35
CA GLY A 71 16.38 -8.93 8.14
C GLY A 71 17.47 -10.00 8.05
N THR A 72 17.60 -10.83 9.09
CA THR A 72 18.45 -12.03 9.10
C THR A 72 17.63 -13.29 9.24
N LEU A 73 18.15 -14.41 8.71
CA LEU A 73 17.65 -15.76 8.97
C LEU A 73 18.84 -16.72 8.97
N GLY A 74 19.27 -17.18 10.16
CA GLY A 74 20.52 -17.87 10.34
C GLY A 74 21.69 -17.00 9.88
N ASP A 75 22.52 -17.53 8.98
CA ASP A 75 23.68 -16.81 8.40
C ASP A 75 23.31 -15.95 7.17
N LEU A 76 22.06 -15.98 6.75
CA LEU A 76 21.60 -15.22 5.58
C LEU A 76 21.09 -13.83 5.97
N ARG A 77 21.36 -12.86 5.10
CA ARG A 77 20.88 -11.50 5.23
C ARG A 77 20.00 -11.14 4.04
N PHE A 78 18.86 -10.55 4.32
CA PHE A 78 17.90 -10.08 3.33
C PHE A 78 17.68 -8.58 3.48
N HIS A 79 17.65 -7.87 2.37
CA HIS A 79 17.29 -6.45 2.38
C HIS A 79 15.87 -6.24 2.91
N GLY A 80 15.63 -5.15 3.62
CA GLY A 80 14.32 -4.81 4.17
C GLY A 80 13.22 -4.83 3.10
N SER A 81 13.52 -4.30 1.91
CA SER A 81 12.61 -4.34 0.76
C SER A 81 12.22 -5.77 0.33
N THR A 82 13.15 -6.73 0.46
CA THR A 82 12.88 -8.14 0.12
C THR A 82 11.95 -8.78 1.15
N VAL A 83 12.18 -8.50 2.44
CA VAL A 83 11.33 -9.01 3.53
C VAL A 83 9.92 -8.44 3.42
N GLU A 84 9.81 -7.14 3.19
CA GLU A 84 8.53 -6.45 3.03
C GLU A 84 7.78 -6.92 1.77
N ALA A 85 8.48 -7.13 0.65
CA ALA A 85 7.87 -7.69 -0.56
C ALA A 85 7.30 -9.09 -0.33
N GLY A 86 8.01 -9.93 0.43
CA GLY A 86 7.52 -11.25 0.84
C GLY A 86 6.26 -11.16 1.67
N CYS A 87 6.24 -10.26 2.66
CA CYS A 87 5.08 -10.01 3.53
C CYS A 87 3.85 -9.53 2.72
N LEU A 88 4.05 -8.56 1.82
CA LEU A 88 3.00 -8.07 0.93
C LEU A 88 2.46 -9.16 0.01
N ALA A 89 3.34 -9.96 -0.61
CA ALA A 89 2.95 -11.04 -1.51
C ALA A 89 2.17 -12.15 -0.78
N GLU A 90 2.58 -12.51 0.44
CA GLU A 90 1.88 -13.48 1.27
C GLU A 90 0.50 -12.97 1.69
N THR A 91 0.42 -11.70 2.13
CA THR A 91 -0.84 -11.05 2.49
C THR A 91 -1.80 -10.99 1.30
N ASP A 92 -1.33 -10.57 0.12
CA ASP A 92 -2.14 -10.52 -1.09
C ASP A 92 -2.62 -11.90 -1.53
N THR A 93 -1.76 -12.91 -1.42
CA THR A 93 -2.11 -14.30 -1.77
C THR A 93 -3.23 -14.83 -0.87
N GLY A 94 -3.19 -14.51 0.42
CA GLY A 94 -4.26 -14.82 1.37
C GLY A 94 -5.59 -14.14 1.04
N ASN A 95 -5.56 -13.08 0.25
CA ASN A 95 -6.70 -12.24 -0.15
C ASN A 95 -7.03 -12.34 -1.66
N GLU A 96 -6.83 -13.50 -2.26
CA GLU A 96 -7.12 -13.75 -3.69
C GLU A 96 -6.35 -12.83 -4.66
N GLY A 97 -5.19 -12.31 -4.23
CA GLY A 97 -4.36 -11.37 -4.98
C GLY A 97 -4.85 -9.93 -4.91
N ILE A 98 -5.74 -9.58 -3.97
CA ILE A 98 -6.30 -8.24 -3.79
C ILE A 98 -5.57 -7.51 -2.65
N PRO A 99 -4.90 -6.37 -2.92
CA PRO A 99 -4.03 -5.70 -1.97
C PRO A 99 -4.76 -4.74 -1.01
N TYR A 100 -5.88 -5.16 -0.41
CA TYR A 100 -6.71 -4.31 0.45
C TYR A 100 -6.25 -4.30 1.91
N GLU A 101 -5.46 -5.30 2.31
CA GLU A 101 -5.05 -5.48 3.69
C GLU A 101 -3.65 -4.89 3.95
N SER A 102 -3.45 -4.35 5.16
CA SER A 102 -2.17 -3.78 5.58
C SER A 102 -1.11 -4.88 5.79
N PRO A 103 0.15 -4.66 5.38
CA PRO A 103 1.27 -5.54 5.72
C PRO A 103 1.67 -5.43 7.19
N SER A 104 1.30 -4.34 7.86
CA SER A 104 1.66 -4.10 9.26
C SER A 104 1.04 -5.16 10.18
N ASN A 105 1.83 -5.59 11.17
CA ASN A 105 1.47 -6.64 12.12
C ASN A 105 1.25 -8.03 11.51
N LYS A 106 1.79 -8.27 10.30
CA LYS A 106 1.86 -9.59 9.68
C LYS A 106 3.18 -10.27 10.00
N THR A 107 3.14 -11.58 10.18
CA THR A 107 4.35 -12.38 10.47
C THR A 107 5.35 -12.29 9.32
N VAL A 108 6.62 -12.14 9.66
CA VAL A 108 7.74 -12.21 8.71
C VAL A 108 8.71 -13.31 9.13
N HIS A 109 9.31 -13.98 8.15
CA HIS A 109 10.18 -15.14 8.37
C HIS A 109 11.65 -14.70 8.52
N ILE A 110 11.95 -13.99 9.61
CA ILE A 110 13.31 -13.57 9.99
C ILE A 110 13.57 -13.94 11.45
N ASP A 111 14.84 -13.98 11.87
CA ASP A 111 15.27 -14.27 13.23
C ASP A 111 16.00 -13.09 13.89
N GLY A 112 16.34 -12.05 13.13
CA GLY A 112 17.01 -10.87 13.63
C GLY A 112 16.99 -9.71 12.64
N LEU A 113 17.55 -8.57 13.08
CA LEU A 113 17.72 -7.38 12.26
C LEU A 113 19.20 -6.97 12.24
N CYS A 114 19.65 -6.44 11.10
CA CYS A 114 21.00 -5.92 10.96
C CYS A 114 21.05 -4.68 10.05
N ASP A 115 22.17 -3.94 10.18
CA ASP A 115 22.53 -2.89 9.24
C ASP A 115 23.20 -3.47 7.96
N ASP A 116 23.61 -2.60 7.05
CA ASP A 116 24.28 -2.99 5.80
C ASP A 116 25.67 -3.61 6.03
N ASP A 117 26.29 -3.35 7.16
CA ASP A 117 27.58 -3.93 7.55
C ASP A 117 27.41 -5.31 8.24
N GLY A 118 26.17 -5.72 8.55
CA GLY A 118 25.86 -6.96 9.26
C GLY A 118 25.85 -6.81 10.79
N ASN A 119 25.95 -5.59 11.33
CA ASN A 119 25.85 -5.38 12.78
C ASN A 119 24.38 -5.51 13.22
N THR A 120 24.17 -6.22 14.31
CA THR A 120 22.83 -6.44 14.86
C THR A 120 22.16 -5.12 15.25
N ILE A 121 20.90 -4.96 14.84
CA ILE A 121 20.02 -3.87 15.23
C ILE A 121 18.95 -4.42 16.17
N ASN A 122 18.80 -3.78 17.33
CA ASN A 122 17.73 -4.06 18.27
C ASN A 122 16.78 -2.86 18.33
N LEU A 123 15.54 -3.05 17.92
CA LEU A 123 14.50 -2.04 17.98
C LEU A 123 13.58 -2.29 19.16
N THR A 124 13.40 -1.26 19.99
CA THR A 124 12.30 -1.21 20.94
C THR A 124 11.01 -0.78 20.26
N TYR A 125 9.87 -1.08 20.86
CA TYR A 125 8.57 -0.64 20.35
C TYR A 125 8.51 0.88 20.09
N ASN A 126 9.01 1.69 21.04
CA ASN A 126 9.03 3.15 20.87
C ASN A 126 9.90 3.60 19.70
N GLN A 127 11.02 2.93 19.44
CA GLN A 127 11.87 3.23 18.27
C GLN A 127 11.18 2.84 16.97
N ALA A 128 10.49 1.71 16.94
CA ALA A 128 9.68 1.29 15.79
C ALA A 128 8.55 2.29 15.49
N LEU A 129 7.88 2.82 16.52
CA LEU A 129 6.88 3.90 16.36
C LEU A 129 7.48 5.17 15.74
N VAL A 130 8.71 5.56 16.11
CA VAL A 130 9.40 6.72 15.51
C VAL A 130 9.68 6.49 14.03
N VAL A 131 10.05 5.27 13.65
CA VAL A 131 10.32 4.88 12.25
C VAL A 131 9.02 4.88 11.44
N ASP A 132 7.95 4.27 11.96
CA ASP A 132 6.63 4.25 11.31
C ASP A 132 6.04 5.66 11.17
N ALA A 133 6.13 6.49 12.21
CA ALA A 133 5.70 7.89 12.16
C ALA A 133 6.46 8.73 11.12
N ALA A 134 7.62 8.27 10.66
CA ALA A 134 8.34 8.85 9.55
C ALA A 134 7.93 8.27 8.18
N GLY A 135 7.02 7.30 8.09
CA GLY A 135 6.63 6.64 6.85
C GLY A 135 7.69 5.67 6.33
N ILE A 136 8.29 4.90 7.22
CA ILE A 136 9.26 3.85 6.92
C ILE A 136 8.73 2.55 7.52
N CYS A 137 8.59 1.52 6.71
CA CYS A 137 8.27 0.17 7.17
C CYS A 137 9.48 -0.45 7.86
N THR A 138 9.25 -1.10 8.97
CA THR A 138 10.27 -1.75 9.80
C THR A 138 9.80 -3.13 10.25
N PHE A 139 10.58 -3.81 11.06
CA PHE A 139 10.23 -5.13 11.60
C PHE A 139 10.41 -5.12 13.12
N LEU A 140 9.48 -5.71 13.82
CA LEU A 140 9.43 -5.71 15.27
C LEU A 140 9.22 -7.13 15.80
N ASN A 141 10.05 -7.54 16.75
CA ASN A 141 9.77 -8.74 17.53
C ASN A 141 8.93 -8.37 18.74
N PHE A 142 7.61 -8.59 18.63
CA PHE A 142 6.66 -8.32 19.70
C PHE A 142 6.00 -9.65 20.11
N MET A 143 5.99 -9.94 21.41
CA MET A 143 5.40 -11.15 21.98
C MET A 143 5.95 -12.48 21.41
N GLY A 144 7.25 -12.50 21.02
CA GLY A 144 7.95 -13.72 20.61
C GLY A 144 7.82 -14.10 19.14
N GLY A 145 7.38 -13.17 18.30
CA GLY A 145 7.33 -13.34 16.84
C GLY A 145 7.76 -12.07 16.11
N TRP A 146 8.42 -12.25 14.96
CA TRP A 146 8.77 -11.14 14.08
C TRP A 146 7.59 -10.76 13.20
N THR A 147 7.26 -9.48 13.19
CA THR A 147 6.18 -8.92 12.37
C THR A 147 6.68 -7.73 11.58
N ALA A 148 6.14 -7.52 10.39
CA ALA A 148 6.26 -6.24 9.69
C ALA A 148 5.55 -5.16 10.51
N TRP A 149 6.10 -3.95 10.54
CA TRP A 149 5.56 -2.83 11.28
C TRP A 149 5.64 -1.56 10.47
N GLY A 150 4.49 -0.94 10.24
CA GLY A 150 4.32 0.23 9.40
C GLY A 150 3.42 -0.05 8.21
N ASN A 151 2.56 0.90 7.89
CA ASN A 151 1.59 0.81 6.79
C ASN A 151 1.50 2.10 5.97
N HIS A 152 2.55 2.94 6.06
CA HIS A 152 2.63 4.21 5.38
C HIS A 152 3.55 4.16 4.16
N THR A 153 3.13 4.82 3.08
CA THR A 153 4.00 5.10 1.95
C THR A 153 4.98 6.23 2.31
N ALA A 154 6.01 6.39 1.52
CA ALA A 154 7.06 7.36 1.78
C ALA A 154 6.61 8.83 1.72
N CYS A 155 5.43 9.14 1.19
CA CYS A 155 4.87 10.50 1.21
C CYS A 155 4.40 10.94 2.62
N TYR A 156 4.19 10.00 3.54
CA TYR A 156 3.85 10.31 4.93
C TYR A 156 5.07 10.88 5.69
N PRO A 157 4.93 11.83 6.60
CA PRO A 157 3.71 12.55 6.99
C PRO A 157 3.42 13.81 6.17
N LYS A 158 4.13 14.06 5.07
CA LYS A 158 3.95 15.27 4.24
C LYS A 158 2.57 15.31 3.56
N SER A 159 2.10 14.16 3.05
CA SER A 159 0.75 14.04 2.53
C SER A 159 -0.23 13.71 3.67
N THR A 160 -1.39 14.38 3.65
CA THR A 160 -2.51 14.13 4.57
C THR A 160 -3.66 13.40 3.89
N ASP A 161 -3.53 13.06 2.60
CA ASP A 161 -4.55 12.32 1.86
C ASP A 161 -4.41 10.82 2.19
N VAL A 162 -5.42 10.26 2.84
CA VAL A 162 -5.46 8.86 3.29
C VAL A 162 -5.24 7.86 2.15
N LYS A 163 -5.69 8.19 0.92
CA LYS A 163 -5.53 7.34 -0.25
C LYS A 163 -4.06 7.24 -0.71
N ASP A 164 -3.24 8.25 -0.39
CA ASP A 164 -1.85 8.33 -0.81
C ASP A 164 -0.92 7.74 0.25
N TYR A 165 -1.16 8.06 1.53
CA TYR A 165 -0.21 7.68 2.57
C TYR A 165 -0.43 6.27 3.14
N PHE A 166 -1.63 5.68 3.09
CA PHE A 166 -1.80 4.28 3.48
C PHE A 166 -1.41 3.33 2.35
N ILE A 167 -0.50 2.40 2.63
CA ILE A 167 -0.07 1.37 1.66
C ILE A 167 -1.26 0.61 1.06
N PRO A 168 -2.18 0.01 1.86
CA PRO A 168 -3.28 -0.76 1.28
C PRO A 168 -4.23 0.10 0.45
N LEU A 169 -4.55 1.33 0.88
CA LEU A 169 -5.42 2.21 0.12
C LEU A 169 -4.79 2.58 -1.22
N SER A 170 -3.53 3.04 -1.18
CA SER A 170 -2.80 3.46 -2.38
C SER A 170 -2.63 2.30 -3.37
N ARG A 171 -2.38 1.07 -2.88
CA ARG A 171 -2.31 -0.15 -3.70
C ARG A 171 -3.67 -0.55 -4.29
N MET A 172 -4.75 -0.38 -3.53
CA MET A 172 -6.11 -0.64 -4.05
C MET A 172 -6.48 0.30 -5.20
N PHE A 173 -6.08 1.59 -5.12
CA PHE A 173 -6.26 2.52 -6.25
C PHE A 173 -5.46 2.08 -7.48
N ASP A 174 -4.22 1.64 -7.31
CA ASP A 174 -3.41 1.09 -8.41
C ASP A 174 -4.05 -0.20 -8.98
N TYR A 175 -4.49 -1.12 -8.13
CA TYR A 175 -5.13 -2.37 -8.52
C TYR A 175 -6.40 -2.16 -9.35
N VAL A 176 -7.30 -1.29 -8.88
CA VAL A 176 -8.55 -0.98 -9.58
C VAL A 176 -8.26 -0.29 -10.91
N SER A 177 -7.37 0.71 -10.92
CA SER A 177 -6.96 1.41 -12.14
C SER A 177 -6.39 0.44 -13.19
N ASN A 178 -5.42 -0.38 -12.79
CA ASN A 178 -4.77 -1.35 -13.68
C ASN A 178 -5.75 -2.39 -14.21
N THR A 179 -6.69 -2.84 -13.39
CA THR A 179 -7.72 -3.82 -13.77
C THR A 179 -8.70 -3.22 -14.79
N LEU A 180 -9.15 -1.98 -14.59
CA LEU A 180 -10.02 -1.28 -15.53
C LEU A 180 -9.33 -1.10 -16.88
N ILE A 181 -8.05 -0.68 -16.90
CA ILE A 181 -7.26 -0.54 -18.13
C ILE A 181 -7.20 -1.88 -18.88
N LYS A 182 -6.83 -2.97 -18.19
CA LYS A 182 -6.73 -4.31 -18.81
C LYS A 182 -8.08 -4.78 -19.35
N THR A 183 -9.15 -4.59 -18.58
CA THR A 183 -10.49 -5.07 -18.91
C THR A 183 -11.07 -4.36 -20.12
N PHE A 184 -10.92 -3.04 -20.17
CA PHE A 184 -11.53 -2.23 -21.21
C PHE A 184 -10.62 -1.93 -22.41
N TRP A 185 -9.39 -2.44 -22.42
CA TRP A 185 -8.46 -2.26 -23.55
C TRP A 185 -9.07 -2.65 -24.90
N SER A 186 -9.82 -3.75 -24.94
CA SER A 186 -10.48 -4.25 -26.15
C SER A 186 -11.66 -3.37 -26.63
N LYS A 187 -12.07 -2.37 -25.86
CA LYS A 187 -13.14 -1.43 -26.21
C LYS A 187 -12.61 -0.18 -26.92
N LEU A 188 -11.29 0.04 -26.92
CA LEU A 188 -10.68 1.13 -27.67
C LEU A 188 -10.95 0.96 -29.18
N ASP A 189 -11.08 2.08 -29.87
CA ASP A 189 -11.36 2.16 -31.32
C ASP A 189 -12.67 1.50 -31.76
N LYS A 190 -13.55 1.12 -30.84
CA LYS A 190 -14.91 0.67 -31.20
C LYS A 190 -15.82 1.88 -31.46
N PRO A 191 -16.82 1.74 -32.35
CA PRO A 191 -17.79 2.81 -32.59
C PRO A 191 -18.43 3.28 -31.28
N MET A 192 -18.22 4.54 -30.94
CA MET A 192 -18.74 5.16 -29.73
C MET A 192 -20.22 5.45 -29.87
N ASN A 193 -21.04 4.67 -29.17
CA ASN A 193 -22.48 4.86 -29.08
C ASN A 193 -22.95 4.62 -27.65
N ARG A 194 -24.20 4.96 -27.38
CA ARG A 194 -24.80 4.80 -26.04
C ARG A 194 -24.64 3.37 -25.50
N ARG A 195 -24.85 2.37 -26.34
CA ARG A 195 -24.73 0.97 -25.95
C ARG A 195 -23.32 0.60 -25.51
N LEU A 196 -22.29 1.12 -26.15
CA LEU A 196 -20.89 0.88 -25.73
C LEU A 196 -20.62 1.49 -24.36
N ILE A 197 -21.07 2.74 -24.14
CA ILE A 197 -20.91 3.44 -22.87
C ILE A 197 -21.62 2.68 -21.74
N ASP A 198 -22.89 2.32 -21.95
CA ASP A 198 -23.67 1.58 -20.96
C ASP A 198 -23.03 0.22 -20.66
N THR A 199 -22.53 -0.50 -21.68
CA THR A 199 -21.82 -1.78 -21.47
C THR A 199 -20.57 -1.60 -20.61
N ILE A 200 -19.79 -0.52 -20.78
CA ILE A 200 -18.60 -0.26 -19.97
C ILE A 200 -19.02 0.07 -18.53
N LEU A 201 -19.99 0.96 -18.35
CA LEU A 201 -20.50 1.36 -17.04
C LEU A 201 -21.06 0.17 -16.26
N ASP A 202 -21.93 -0.62 -16.88
CA ASP A 202 -22.55 -1.79 -16.23
C ASP A 202 -21.50 -2.83 -15.85
N SER A 203 -20.58 -3.16 -16.76
CA SER A 203 -19.53 -4.14 -16.49
C SER A 203 -18.59 -3.68 -15.36
N ALA A 204 -18.20 -2.40 -15.35
CA ALA A 204 -17.36 -1.85 -14.30
C ALA A 204 -18.08 -1.83 -12.94
N ASN A 205 -19.35 -1.41 -12.92
CA ASN A 205 -20.15 -1.38 -11.68
C ASN A 205 -20.43 -2.79 -11.13
N ILE A 206 -20.71 -3.78 -11.98
CA ILE A 206 -20.89 -5.19 -11.56
C ILE A 206 -19.61 -5.70 -10.89
N TRP A 207 -18.44 -5.47 -11.49
CA TRP A 207 -17.18 -5.90 -10.93
C TRP A 207 -16.85 -5.19 -9.61
N LEU A 208 -17.01 -3.86 -9.53
CA LEU A 208 -16.78 -3.08 -8.31
C LEU A 208 -17.74 -3.49 -7.18
N ASN A 209 -19.03 -3.74 -7.50
CA ASN A 209 -19.98 -4.25 -6.53
C ASN A 209 -19.60 -5.65 -6.03
N GLY A 210 -18.94 -6.47 -6.84
CA GLY A 210 -18.34 -7.73 -6.41
C GLY A 210 -17.27 -7.52 -5.33
N LEU A 211 -16.38 -6.54 -5.52
CA LEU A 211 -15.38 -6.18 -4.51
C LEU A 211 -16.00 -5.64 -3.21
N VAL A 212 -17.09 -4.86 -3.32
CA VAL A 212 -17.86 -4.40 -2.15
C VAL A 212 -18.53 -5.58 -1.44
N GLY A 213 -19.15 -6.48 -2.18
CA GLY A 213 -19.81 -7.67 -1.62
C GLY A 213 -18.83 -8.62 -0.91
N ALA A 214 -17.57 -8.70 -1.37
CA ALA A 214 -16.50 -9.46 -0.74
C ALA A 214 -15.83 -8.73 0.43
N GLY A 215 -16.16 -7.44 0.67
CA GLY A 215 -15.61 -6.65 1.78
C GLY A 215 -14.28 -5.97 1.47
N TYR A 216 -13.79 -6.04 0.23
CA TYR A 216 -12.54 -5.39 -0.18
C TYR A 216 -12.67 -3.88 -0.38
N LEU A 217 -13.91 -3.40 -0.60
CA LEU A 217 -14.26 -1.98 -0.65
C LEU A 217 -15.49 -1.72 0.24
N LEU A 218 -15.53 -0.56 0.87
CA LEU A 218 -16.70 -0.11 1.63
C LEU A 218 -17.82 0.38 0.69
N GLY A 219 -17.45 0.87 -0.48
CA GLY A 219 -18.36 1.30 -1.53
C GLY A 219 -17.61 1.68 -2.78
N ALA A 220 -18.25 1.49 -3.95
CA ALA A 220 -17.71 1.92 -5.22
C ALA A 220 -18.82 2.12 -6.27
N ARG A 221 -18.58 3.04 -7.22
CA ARG A 221 -19.41 3.26 -8.39
C ARG A 221 -18.65 3.92 -9.52
N VAL A 222 -19.10 3.71 -10.74
CA VAL A 222 -18.59 4.39 -11.92
C VAL A 222 -19.75 5.16 -12.56
N GLU A 223 -19.49 6.41 -12.90
CA GLU A 223 -20.46 7.33 -13.50
C GLU A 223 -19.84 8.08 -14.68
N MET A 224 -20.70 8.43 -15.64
CA MET A 224 -20.35 9.39 -16.69
C MET A 224 -20.94 10.75 -16.31
N LEU A 225 -20.08 11.68 -15.89
CA LEU A 225 -20.50 13.03 -15.50
C LEU A 225 -20.59 13.92 -16.74
N GLU A 226 -21.71 14.62 -16.93
CA GLU A 226 -21.95 15.50 -18.09
C GLU A 226 -20.93 16.66 -18.13
N ASN A 227 -20.62 17.25 -16.98
CA ASN A 227 -19.66 18.35 -16.87
C ASN A 227 -18.21 17.95 -17.23
N GLU A 228 -17.87 16.67 -17.16
CA GLU A 228 -16.55 16.14 -17.54
C GLU A 228 -16.49 15.65 -18.99
N ASN A 229 -17.65 15.56 -19.67
CA ASN A 229 -17.81 15.03 -21.02
C ASN A 229 -18.45 16.07 -21.98
N PRO A 230 -17.80 17.22 -22.22
CA PRO A 230 -18.33 18.19 -23.14
C PRO A 230 -18.45 17.63 -24.57
N LEU A 231 -19.41 18.15 -25.33
CA LEU A 231 -19.72 17.70 -26.69
C LEU A 231 -18.47 17.63 -27.59
N THR A 232 -17.56 18.60 -27.46
CA THR A 232 -16.30 18.64 -28.20
C THR A 232 -15.41 17.45 -27.94
N SER A 233 -15.34 16.96 -26.70
CA SER A 233 -14.59 15.76 -26.33
C SER A 233 -15.26 14.51 -26.88
N LEU A 234 -16.58 14.41 -26.76
CA LEU A 234 -17.33 13.27 -27.30
C LEU A 234 -17.23 13.19 -28.83
N MET A 235 -17.29 14.34 -29.54
CA MET A 235 -17.06 14.39 -30.99
C MET A 235 -15.62 13.98 -31.37
N ALA A 236 -14.64 14.20 -30.49
CA ALA A 236 -13.26 13.76 -30.68
C ALA A 236 -13.02 12.30 -30.25
N GLY A 237 -14.10 11.55 -29.94
CA GLY A 237 -13.98 10.14 -29.50
C GLY A 237 -13.45 9.96 -28.09
N LYS A 238 -13.48 10.98 -27.23
CA LYS A 238 -12.96 10.95 -25.87
C LYS A 238 -14.10 10.87 -24.87
N ILE A 239 -14.05 9.84 -24.00
CA ILE A 239 -15.01 9.68 -22.89
C ILE A 239 -14.21 9.67 -21.59
N LYS A 240 -14.71 10.37 -20.58
CA LYS A 240 -14.20 10.33 -19.21
C LYS A 240 -15.24 9.69 -18.31
N LEU A 241 -14.85 8.60 -17.64
CA LEU A 241 -15.67 7.94 -16.65
C LEU A 241 -15.07 8.21 -15.27
N HIS A 242 -15.91 8.63 -14.33
CA HIS A 242 -15.50 8.94 -12.97
C HIS A 242 -15.72 7.71 -12.08
N VAL A 243 -14.67 7.26 -11.43
CA VAL A 243 -14.70 6.11 -10.51
C VAL A 243 -14.62 6.63 -9.08
N TYR A 244 -15.65 6.37 -8.30
CA TYR A 244 -15.66 6.60 -6.86
C TYR A 244 -15.42 5.27 -6.16
N MET A 245 -14.50 5.22 -5.22
CA MET A 245 -14.26 4.03 -4.42
C MET A 245 -13.66 4.38 -3.07
N THR A 246 -13.96 3.56 -2.08
CA THR A 246 -13.46 3.72 -0.70
C THR A 246 -12.99 2.37 -0.18
N PRO A 247 -11.67 2.08 -0.23
CA PRO A 247 -11.10 0.94 0.49
C PRO A 247 -11.19 1.14 2.01
N PRO A 248 -11.29 0.07 2.82
CA PRO A 248 -11.26 0.18 4.27
C PRO A 248 -9.89 0.67 4.75
N SER A 249 -9.88 1.68 5.63
CA SER A 249 -8.65 2.14 6.28
C SER A 249 -8.19 1.13 7.34
N PRO A 250 -6.88 0.89 7.47
CA PRO A 250 -6.36 0.05 8.55
C PRO A 250 -6.64 0.69 9.92
N ALA A 251 -7.00 -0.13 10.91
CA ALA A 251 -7.15 0.31 12.29
C ALA A 251 -5.74 0.53 12.89
N GLN A 252 -5.35 1.79 13.07
CA GLN A 252 -4.02 2.13 13.61
C GLN A 252 -4.00 2.19 15.14
N GLU A 253 -5.12 2.55 15.75
CA GLU A 253 -5.23 2.73 17.19
C GLU A 253 -6.56 2.17 17.68
N ILE A 254 -6.49 1.35 18.72
CA ILE A 254 -7.66 0.79 19.39
C ILE A 254 -7.49 1.03 20.89
N ASP A 255 -8.24 1.98 21.43
CA ASP A 255 -8.21 2.34 22.84
C ASP A 255 -9.27 1.60 23.62
N PHE A 256 -8.88 1.01 24.74
CA PHE A 256 -9.80 0.46 25.73
C PHE A 256 -9.76 1.33 26.97
N VAL A 257 -10.85 2.01 27.26
CA VAL A 257 -11.05 2.75 28.51
C VAL A 257 -11.59 1.78 29.54
N LEU A 258 -10.84 1.56 30.62
CA LEU A 258 -11.26 0.71 31.74
C LEU A 258 -11.82 1.57 32.83
N GLU A 259 -13.06 1.29 33.26
CA GLU A 259 -13.73 1.97 34.31
C GLU A 259 -14.20 0.95 35.37
N TYR A 260 -14.00 1.29 36.64
CA TYR A 260 -14.53 0.49 37.75
C TYR A 260 -16.00 0.82 37.97
N ASP A 261 -16.87 -0.14 37.68
CA ASP A 261 -18.29 0.00 37.88
C ASP A 261 -18.71 -0.52 39.29
N ALA A 262 -19.02 0.41 40.20
CA ALA A 262 -19.41 0.10 41.57
C ALA A 262 -20.78 -0.57 41.68
N ASP A 263 -21.62 -0.45 40.65
CA ASP A 263 -22.97 -1.03 40.67
C ASP A 263 -22.92 -2.57 40.67
N TYR A 264 -21.87 -3.17 40.04
CA TYR A 264 -21.66 -4.60 40.09
C TYR A 264 -21.34 -5.10 41.51
N VAL A 265 -20.66 -4.31 42.34
CA VAL A 265 -20.41 -4.65 43.75
C VAL A 265 -21.72 -4.70 44.51
N THR A 266 -22.57 -3.67 44.34
CA THR A 266 -23.88 -3.56 44.99
C THR A 266 -24.77 -4.72 44.56
N SER A 267 -24.83 -5.04 43.28
CA SER A 267 -25.64 -6.13 42.77
C SER A 267 -25.17 -7.53 43.25
N ALA A 268 -23.86 -7.71 43.45
CA ALA A 268 -23.32 -8.99 43.94
C ALA A 268 -23.43 -9.21 45.43
N LEU A 269 -23.47 -8.14 46.23
CA LEU A 269 -23.47 -8.22 47.70
C LEU A 269 -24.85 -7.98 48.34
N GLN A 270 -25.82 -7.47 47.60
CA GLN A 270 -27.17 -7.18 48.08
C GLN A 270 -28.26 -8.12 47.55
N SER A 271 -27.87 -9.22 46.86
CA SER A 271 -28.79 -10.25 46.36
C SER A 271 -29.06 -11.36 47.39
#